data_1b6b9a696653bf5f8efe2efd30521848
#
_entry.id   1b6b9a696653bf5f8efe2efd30521848
#
_cell.length_a   1.000
_cell.length_b   1.000
_cell.length_c   1.000
_cell.angle_alpha   90.00
_cell.angle_beta   90.00
_cell.angle_gamma   90.00
#
_symmetry.space_group_name_H-M   'P 1'
#
loop_
_entity.id
_entity.type
_entity.pdbx_description
1 polymer ?
#
loop_
_entity_poly.entity_id
_entity_poly.type
_entity_poly.pdbx_seq_one_letter_code
_entity_poly.pdbx_strand_id
1 'polypeptide(L)'
;MSQAVRAVPTSIDSTIAELRRVLGASFVLTDEADRRFYSQDVYRSGELPAAVIQPGTVEELSAALRVVASAGLPIVPRGGGMSYTDGYLPSQPNSISIDMLRLNRIVTINPDDCYVTVECGSTWKDLADALAPRGVRTPYWGPLSGVRSSIGGA
;
A
#
# COMPACT_ATOMS: atom_id res chain seq x y z
N MET A 1 16.52 35.48 -9.39
CA MET A 1 15.10 35.15 -9.58
C MET A 1 15.05 33.79 -10.30
N SER A 2 14.85 32.72 -9.56
CA SER A 2 14.79 31.36 -10.14
C SER A 2 13.40 31.16 -10.79
N GLN A 3 13.36 30.98 -12.09
CA GLN A 3 12.14 30.57 -12.77
C GLN A 3 11.86 29.11 -12.36
N ALA A 4 10.81 28.91 -11.58
CA ALA A 4 10.27 27.57 -11.36
C ALA A 4 9.87 27.01 -12.73
N VAL A 5 10.55 25.96 -13.17
CA VAL A 5 10.16 25.18 -14.34
C VAL A 5 8.77 24.62 -14.05
N ARG A 6 7.77 25.19 -14.70
CA ARG A 6 6.40 24.71 -14.64
C ARG A 6 6.37 23.35 -15.31
N ALA A 7 6.28 22.29 -14.50
CA ALA A 7 6.14 20.94 -15.03
C ALA A 7 4.90 20.91 -15.94
N VAL A 8 5.07 20.38 -17.15
CA VAL A 8 3.95 20.10 -18.07
C VAL A 8 3.05 19.10 -17.36
N PRO A 9 1.73 19.33 -17.27
CA PRO A 9 0.84 18.37 -16.63
C PRO A 9 0.93 17.04 -17.36
N THR A 10 1.49 16.06 -16.67
CA THR A 10 1.59 14.69 -17.16
C THR A 10 0.19 14.11 -17.19
N SER A 11 -0.28 13.58 -18.31
CA SER A 11 -1.61 12.99 -18.39
C SER A 11 -1.68 11.73 -17.49
N ILE A 12 -2.87 11.38 -17.01
CA ILE A 12 -3.09 10.14 -16.24
C ILE A 12 -2.61 8.92 -17.02
N ASP A 13 -2.90 8.86 -18.32
CA ASP A 13 -2.49 7.73 -19.16
C ASP A 13 -0.97 7.60 -19.26
N SER A 14 -0.24 8.70 -19.39
CA SER A 14 1.22 8.68 -19.40
C SER A 14 1.80 8.29 -18.03
N THR A 15 1.17 8.70 -16.95
CA THR A 15 1.55 8.30 -15.59
C THR A 15 1.33 6.78 -15.40
N ILE A 16 0.18 6.25 -15.82
CA ILE A 16 -0.12 4.82 -15.76
C ILE A 16 0.88 4.01 -16.61
N ALA A 17 1.21 4.49 -17.81
CA ALA A 17 2.20 3.83 -18.66
C ALA A 17 3.58 3.77 -17.98
N GLU A 18 4.01 4.85 -17.33
CA GLU A 18 5.27 4.89 -16.59
C GLU A 18 5.24 3.99 -15.34
N LEU A 19 4.12 3.96 -14.60
CA LEU A 19 3.95 3.03 -13.48
C LEU A 19 4.05 1.57 -13.93
N ARG A 20 3.46 1.22 -15.08
CA ARG A 20 3.59 -0.11 -15.68
C ARG A 20 5.03 -0.46 -16.05
N ARG A 21 5.82 0.53 -16.47
CA ARG A 21 7.25 0.34 -16.76
C ARG A 21 8.05 0.07 -15.48
N VAL A 22 7.70 0.74 -14.38
CA VAL A 22 8.40 0.62 -13.09
C VAL A 22 8.05 -0.68 -12.38
N LEU A 23 6.76 -1.03 -12.34
CA LEU A 23 6.23 -2.13 -11.49
C LEU A 23 5.95 -3.41 -12.29
N GLY A 24 5.83 -3.31 -13.60
CA GLY A 24 5.25 -4.37 -14.44
C GLY A 24 3.74 -4.20 -14.61
N ALA A 25 3.24 -4.56 -15.79
CA ALA A 25 1.84 -4.31 -16.17
C ALA A 25 0.82 -5.02 -15.26
N SER A 26 1.15 -6.21 -14.76
CA SER A 26 0.29 -6.99 -13.86
C SER A 26 0.10 -6.39 -12.47
N PHE A 27 0.94 -5.45 -12.08
CA PHE A 27 0.90 -4.78 -10.78
C PHE A 27 0.37 -3.35 -10.84
N VAL A 28 -0.25 -2.97 -11.96
CA VAL A 28 -0.94 -1.70 -12.18
C VAL A 28 -2.35 -1.99 -12.66
N LEU A 29 -3.27 -2.08 -11.71
CA LEU A 29 -4.66 -2.45 -11.96
C LEU A 29 -5.43 -1.22 -12.42
N THR A 30 -6.05 -1.31 -13.58
CA THR A 30 -6.86 -0.24 -14.18
C THR A 30 -8.29 -0.67 -14.50
N ASP A 31 -8.59 -1.96 -14.34
CA ASP A 31 -9.94 -2.48 -14.49
C ASP A 31 -10.89 -1.85 -13.46
N GLU A 32 -12.10 -1.56 -13.89
CA GLU A 32 -13.08 -0.90 -13.04
C GLU A 32 -13.45 -1.75 -11.82
N ALA A 33 -13.55 -3.06 -11.97
CA ALA A 33 -13.86 -3.98 -10.88
C ALA A 33 -12.78 -3.92 -9.78
N ASP A 34 -11.51 -3.94 -10.16
CA ASP A 34 -10.39 -3.81 -9.22
C ASP A 34 -10.42 -2.45 -8.54
N ARG A 35 -10.55 -1.37 -9.29
CA ARG A 35 -10.59 -0.01 -8.74
C ARG A 35 -11.76 0.18 -7.77
N ARG A 36 -12.93 -0.39 -8.07
CA ARG A 36 -14.09 -0.40 -7.15
C ARG A 36 -13.79 -1.15 -5.86
N PHE A 37 -13.15 -2.32 -5.94
CA PHE A 37 -12.75 -3.06 -4.74
C PHE A 37 -11.83 -2.24 -3.84
N TYR A 38 -10.87 -1.51 -4.42
CA TYR A 38 -9.94 -0.68 -3.66
C TYR A 38 -10.52 0.68 -3.23
N SER A 39 -11.68 1.10 -3.74
CA SER A 39 -12.35 2.34 -3.37
C SER A 39 -13.35 2.20 -2.22
N GLN A 40 -13.47 1.03 -1.61
CA GLN A 40 -14.46 0.78 -0.56
C GLN A 40 -13.82 0.20 0.71
N ASP A 41 -14.42 0.54 1.84
CA ASP A 41 -14.21 -0.16 3.12
C ASP A 41 -15.45 -0.98 3.49
N VAL A 42 -15.59 -1.33 4.77
CA VAL A 42 -16.70 -2.14 5.27
C VAL A 42 -18.05 -1.40 5.21
N TYR A 43 -18.04 -0.07 5.24
CA TYR A 43 -19.25 0.75 5.35
C TYR A 43 -19.48 1.69 4.17
N ARG A 44 -18.42 2.12 3.51
CA ARG A 44 -18.48 3.21 2.53
C ARG A 44 -17.68 2.93 1.28
N SER A 45 -18.05 3.65 0.24
CA SER A 45 -17.25 3.77 -0.97
C SER A 45 -16.77 5.21 -1.11
N GLY A 46 -15.48 5.38 -1.43
CA GLY A 46 -14.88 6.65 -1.81
C GLY A 46 -14.94 6.85 -3.34
N GLU A 47 -14.17 7.82 -3.80
CA GLU A 47 -13.99 8.07 -5.22
C GLU A 47 -13.26 6.91 -5.91
N LEU A 48 -13.49 6.74 -7.21
CA LEU A 48 -12.80 5.70 -7.97
C LEU A 48 -11.37 6.16 -8.29
N PRO A 49 -10.31 5.45 -7.83
CA PRO A 49 -8.94 5.82 -8.15
C PRO A 49 -8.66 5.64 -9.65
N ALA A 50 -7.72 6.38 -10.22
CA ALA A 50 -7.29 6.21 -11.61
C ALA A 50 -6.65 4.84 -11.84
N ALA A 51 -5.88 4.38 -10.87
CA ALA A 51 -5.27 3.05 -10.86
C ALA A 51 -4.99 2.60 -9.42
N VAL A 52 -4.78 1.28 -9.28
CA VAL A 52 -4.22 0.67 -8.07
C VAL A 52 -2.85 0.11 -8.40
N ILE A 53 -1.85 0.39 -7.60
CA ILE A 53 -0.50 -0.13 -7.78
C ILE A 53 -0.10 -1.03 -6.62
N GLN A 54 0.69 -2.07 -6.94
CA GLN A 54 1.07 -3.13 -5.99
C GLN A 54 2.60 -3.31 -5.99
N PRO A 55 3.37 -2.40 -5.35
CA PRO A 55 4.82 -2.52 -5.26
C PRO A 55 5.21 -3.74 -4.41
N GLY A 56 6.22 -4.49 -4.84
CA GLY A 56 6.73 -5.68 -4.16
C GLY A 56 8.05 -5.45 -3.42
N THR A 57 8.69 -4.30 -3.65
CA THR A 57 9.92 -3.89 -2.95
C THR A 57 9.88 -2.40 -2.57
N VAL A 58 10.75 -2.01 -1.64
CA VAL A 58 10.89 -0.60 -1.24
C VAL A 58 11.38 0.27 -2.40
N GLU A 59 12.24 -0.29 -3.25
CA GLU A 59 12.77 0.38 -4.44
C GLU A 59 11.66 0.63 -5.46
N GLU A 60 10.81 -0.36 -5.73
CA GLU A 60 9.62 -0.23 -6.58
C GLU A 60 8.66 0.81 -6.01
N LEU A 61 8.37 0.76 -4.70
CA LEU A 61 7.52 1.75 -4.03
C LEU A 61 8.09 3.15 -4.20
N SER A 62 9.38 3.33 -3.91
CA SER A 62 10.04 4.64 -4.01
C SER A 62 10.01 5.19 -5.44
N ALA A 63 10.25 4.33 -6.44
CA ALA A 63 10.19 4.72 -7.85
C ALA A 63 8.77 5.10 -8.27
N ALA A 64 7.77 4.31 -7.90
CA ALA A 64 6.37 4.58 -8.19
C ALA A 64 5.88 5.88 -7.54
N LEU A 65 6.25 6.12 -6.27
CA LEU A 65 5.93 7.37 -5.57
C LEU A 65 6.51 8.61 -6.27
N ARG A 66 7.73 8.53 -6.79
CA ARG A 66 8.32 9.63 -7.58
C ARG A 66 7.51 9.92 -8.84
N VAL A 67 7.06 8.88 -9.55
CA VAL A 67 6.21 9.03 -10.75
C VAL A 67 4.91 9.74 -10.39
N VAL A 68 4.19 9.24 -9.36
CA VAL A 68 2.88 9.78 -8.95
C VAL A 68 3.03 11.23 -8.44
N ALA A 69 4.04 11.49 -7.60
CA ALA A 69 4.30 12.83 -7.06
C ALA A 69 4.67 13.84 -8.16
N SER A 70 5.47 13.43 -9.16
CA SER A 70 5.81 14.29 -10.30
C SER A 70 4.59 14.66 -11.15
N ALA A 71 3.59 13.78 -11.20
CA ALA A 71 2.31 14.03 -11.86
C ALA A 71 1.33 14.85 -11.01
N GLY A 72 1.65 15.11 -9.73
CA GLY A 72 0.78 15.84 -8.80
C GLY A 72 -0.51 15.09 -8.43
N LEU A 73 -0.53 13.75 -8.54
CA LEU A 73 -1.70 12.95 -8.26
C LEU A 73 -1.79 12.61 -6.76
N PRO A 74 -3.00 12.57 -6.17
CA PRO A 74 -3.20 12.13 -4.81
C PRO A 74 -2.83 10.64 -4.63
N ILE A 75 -2.28 10.32 -3.46
CA ILE A 75 -1.81 8.97 -3.11
C ILE A 75 -2.61 8.46 -1.91
N VAL A 76 -3.09 7.22 -2.00
CA VAL A 76 -3.89 6.58 -0.95
C VAL A 76 -3.30 5.22 -0.63
N PRO A 77 -2.51 5.08 0.46
CA PRO A 77 -1.97 3.78 0.87
C PRO A 77 -3.08 2.92 1.50
N ARG A 78 -3.05 1.61 1.19
CA ARG A 78 -3.95 0.61 1.76
C ARG A 78 -3.15 -0.61 2.20
N GLY A 79 -3.33 -1.03 3.43
CA GLY A 79 -2.87 -2.31 3.96
C GLY A 79 -3.91 -3.42 3.75
N GLY A 80 -4.23 -4.17 4.78
CA GLY A 80 -5.20 -5.26 4.72
C GLY A 80 -6.66 -4.86 4.46
N GLY A 81 -6.96 -3.58 4.41
CA GLY A 81 -8.31 -3.06 4.13
C GLY A 81 -9.31 -3.35 5.24
N MET A 82 -8.87 -3.33 6.50
CA MET A 82 -9.68 -3.69 7.67
C MET A 82 -10.08 -2.49 8.55
N SER A 83 -9.84 -1.27 8.10
CA SER A 83 -10.25 -0.06 8.79
C SER A 83 -11.75 0.21 8.60
N TYR A 84 -12.36 0.88 9.58
CA TYR A 84 -13.75 1.35 9.58
C TYR A 84 -13.84 2.88 9.56
N THR A 85 -12.74 3.57 9.31
CA THR A 85 -12.62 5.02 9.51
C THR A 85 -12.34 5.78 8.22
N ASP A 86 -12.66 5.21 7.07
CA ASP A 86 -12.43 5.79 5.74
C ASP A 86 -10.94 6.10 5.43
N GLY A 87 -10.00 5.70 6.29
CA GLY A 87 -8.59 6.12 6.27
C GLY A 87 -7.80 5.69 5.01
N TYR A 88 -8.34 4.78 4.22
CA TYR A 88 -7.74 4.35 2.95
C TYR A 88 -8.69 4.51 1.76
N LEU A 89 -9.77 5.28 1.91
CA LEU A 89 -10.67 5.58 0.81
C LEU A 89 -10.18 6.78 0.00
N PRO A 90 -10.14 6.69 -1.33
CA PRO A 90 -9.86 7.84 -2.16
C PRO A 90 -10.94 8.91 -1.97
N SER A 91 -10.52 10.14 -1.63
CA SER A 91 -11.42 11.30 -1.47
C SER A 91 -11.49 12.19 -2.70
N GLN A 92 -10.67 11.89 -3.71
CA GLN A 92 -10.60 12.64 -4.95
C GLN A 92 -10.51 11.68 -6.15
N PRO A 93 -11.17 12.01 -7.27
CA PRO A 93 -10.96 11.29 -8.52
C PRO A 93 -9.50 11.42 -8.95
N ASN A 94 -9.05 10.51 -9.79
CA ASN A 94 -7.67 10.48 -10.31
C ASN A 94 -6.57 10.23 -9.28
N SER A 95 -6.92 9.79 -8.07
CA SER A 95 -5.93 9.32 -7.10
C SER A 95 -5.30 7.99 -7.53
N ILE A 96 -4.14 7.69 -6.99
CA ILE A 96 -3.49 6.37 -7.09
C ILE A 96 -3.59 5.67 -5.74
N SER A 97 -4.30 4.55 -5.70
CA SER A 97 -4.29 3.66 -4.53
C SER A 97 -3.06 2.77 -4.56
N ILE A 98 -2.43 2.58 -3.40
CA ILE A 98 -1.24 1.73 -3.26
C ILE A 98 -1.58 0.58 -2.34
N ASP A 99 -1.66 -0.62 -2.90
CA ASP A 99 -1.78 -1.85 -2.13
C ASP A 99 -0.40 -2.26 -1.60
N MET A 100 -0.24 -2.23 -0.30
CA MET A 100 1.03 -2.50 0.39
C MET A 100 1.24 -3.98 0.72
N LEU A 101 0.29 -4.88 0.41
CA LEU A 101 0.31 -6.27 0.87
C LEU A 101 1.45 -7.11 0.29
N ARG A 102 2.05 -6.71 -0.83
CA ARG A 102 3.23 -7.39 -1.37
C ARG A 102 4.52 -7.10 -0.60
N LEU A 103 4.56 -6.01 0.16
CA LEU A 103 5.65 -5.69 1.09
C LEU A 103 5.41 -6.44 2.42
N ASN A 104 5.65 -7.74 2.44
CA ASN A 104 5.21 -8.62 3.54
C ASN A 104 6.34 -9.46 4.16
N ARG A 105 7.59 -9.10 3.96
CA ARG A 105 8.71 -9.85 4.53
C ARG A 105 8.85 -9.62 6.03
N ILE A 106 9.15 -10.69 6.76
CA ILE A 106 9.65 -10.62 8.12
C ILE A 106 11.16 -10.50 8.03
N VAL A 107 11.70 -9.30 8.29
CA VAL A 107 13.09 -8.95 8.04
C VAL A 107 13.98 -9.47 9.16
N THR A 108 13.57 -9.27 10.42
CA THR A 108 14.36 -9.67 11.60
C THR A 108 13.40 -10.06 12.72
N ILE A 109 13.76 -11.14 13.44
CA ILE A 109 13.19 -11.50 14.74
C ILE A 109 14.34 -11.58 15.72
N ASN A 110 14.34 -10.73 16.73
CA ASN A 110 15.34 -10.70 17.80
C ASN A 110 14.64 -10.92 19.15
N PRO A 111 14.59 -12.17 19.66
CA PRO A 111 13.96 -12.47 20.95
C PRO A 111 14.74 -11.89 22.14
N ASP A 112 16.06 -11.76 22.05
CA ASP A 112 16.90 -11.29 23.15
C ASP A 112 16.63 -9.82 23.49
N ASP A 113 16.45 -8.99 22.47
CA ASP A 113 16.11 -7.57 22.62
C ASP A 113 14.61 -7.29 22.47
N CYS A 114 13.78 -8.33 22.35
CA CYS A 114 12.33 -8.25 22.28
C CYS A 114 11.80 -7.37 21.13
N TYR A 115 12.40 -7.42 19.93
CA TYR A 115 11.88 -6.71 18.78
C TYR A 115 11.78 -7.56 17.51
N VAL A 116 10.92 -7.11 16.60
CA VAL A 116 10.82 -7.63 15.23
C VAL A 116 10.85 -6.46 14.24
N THR A 117 11.45 -6.70 13.07
CA THR A 117 11.37 -5.79 11.93
C THR A 117 10.64 -6.50 10.82
N VAL A 118 9.55 -5.89 10.35
CA VAL A 118 8.70 -6.44 9.29
C VAL A 118 8.38 -5.36 8.24
N GLU A 119 8.06 -5.78 7.04
CA GLU A 119 7.48 -4.89 6.05
C GLU A 119 6.01 -4.61 6.37
N CYS A 120 5.52 -3.44 5.96
CA CYS A 120 4.22 -2.90 6.37
C CYS A 120 3.01 -3.73 5.93
N GLY A 121 3.13 -4.54 4.87
CA GLY A 121 2.09 -5.44 4.38
C GLY A 121 2.03 -6.79 5.10
N SER A 122 3.01 -7.11 5.96
CA SER A 122 2.97 -8.32 6.79
C SER A 122 1.72 -8.32 7.66
N THR A 123 1.02 -9.45 7.74
CA THR A 123 -0.14 -9.57 8.61
C THR A 123 0.28 -9.96 10.04
N TRP A 124 -0.60 -9.69 11.00
CA TRP A 124 -0.39 -10.15 12.37
C TRP A 124 -0.32 -11.67 12.47
N LYS A 125 -1.08 -12.36 11.60
CA LYS A 125 -1.04 -13.82 11.53
C LYS A 125 0.31 -14.33 11.02
N ASP A 126 0.84 -13.75 9.95
CA ASP A 126 2.15 -14.15 9.42
C ASP A 126 3.25 -13.97 10.48
N LEU A 127 3.19 -12.84 11.20
CA LEU A 127 4.12 -12.59 12.30
C LEU A 127 3.96 -13.62 13.43
N ALA A 128 2.74 -13.93 13.84
CA ALA A 128 2.50 -14.92 14.90
C ALA A 128 3.01 -16.30 14.51
N ASP A 129 2.75 -16.73 13.26
CA ASP A 129 3.22 -18.02 12.75
C ASP A 129 4.75 -18.08 12.72
N ALA A 130 5.44 -16.97 12.43
CA ALA A 130 6.89 -16.90 12.46
C ALA A 130 7.50 -16.86 13.88
N LEU A 131 6.75 -16.32 14.85
CA LEU A 131 7.19 -16.23 16.24
C LEU A 131 6.96 -17.53 17.03
N ALA A 132 5.89 -18.26 16.73
CA ALA A 132 5.48 -19.47 17.46
C ALA A 132 6.60 -20.53 17.58
N PRO A 133 7.38 -20.87 16.53
CA PRO A 133 8.47 -21.83 16.64
C PRO A 133 9.61 -21.39 17.58
N ARG A 134 9.67 -20.10 17.91
CA ARG A 134 10.68 -19.50 18.82
C ARG A 134 10.18 -19.39 20.26
N GLY A 135 8.94 -19.81 20.53
CA GLY A 135 8.33 -19.73 21.86
C GLY A 135 8.03 -18.30 22.31
N VAL A 136 7.97 -17.35 21.40
CA VAL A 136 7.68 -15.94 21.68
C VAL A 136 6.42 -15.48 20.97
N ARG A 137 5.83 -14.37 21.41
CA ARG A 137 4.62 -13.79 20.84
C ARG A 137 4.62 -12.27 21.00
N THR A 138 3.83 -11.60 20.20
CA THR A 138 3.52 -10.18 20.42
C THR A 138 2.56 -10.01 21.62
N PRO A 139 2.68 -8.91 22.38
CA PRO A 139 1.74 -8.61 23.48
C PRO A 139 0.34 -8.23 22.95
N TYR A 140 0.25 -7.81 21.72
CA TYR A 140 -0.97 -7.40 21.03
C TYR A 140 -1.19 -8.29 19.80
N TRP A 141 -2.45 -8.46 19.44
CA TRP A 141 -2.91 -9.15 18.24
C TRP A 141 -3.83 -8.24 17.45
N GLY A 142 -3.61 -8.13 16.15
CA GLY A 142 -4.42 -7.29 15.29
C GLY A 142 -5.89 -7.69 15.20
N PRO A 143 -6.77 -6.78 14.80
CA PRO A 143 -8.20 -7.05 14.69
C PRO A 143 -8.50 -8.20 13.73
N LEU A 144 -9.70 -8.82 13.91
CA LEU A 144 -10.20 -9.93 13.08
C LEU A 144 -9.20 -11.10 12.97
N SER A 145 -8.64 -11.50 14.11
CA SER A 145 -7.66 -12.59 14.23
C SER A 145 -6.37 -12.35 13.43
N GLY A 146 -6.08 -11.12 13.04
CA GLY A 146 -4.85 -10.73 12.35
C GLY A 146 -4.67 -11.33 10.95
N VAL A 147 -5.66 -12.07 10.42
CA VAL A 147 -5.53 -12.79 9.14
C VAL A 147 -5.35 -11.84 7.95
N ARG A 148 -6.02 -10.70 7.97
CA ARG A 148 -5.95 -9.68 6.91
C ARG A 148 -5.40 -8.35 7.41
N SER A 149 -5.43 -8.09 8.69
CA SER A 149 -4.90 -6.86 9.27
C SER A 149 -3.39 -6.82 9.11
N SER A 150 -2.90 -5.85 8.37
CA SER A 150 -1.46 -5.63 8.19
C SER A 150 -0.88 -4.81 9.34
N ILE A 151 0.39 -5.07 9.66
CA ILE A 151 1.09 -4.40 10.75
C ILE A 151 1.28 -2.90 10.45
N GLY A 152 1.53 -2.54 9.21
CA GLY A 152 1.69 -1.13 8.83
C GLY A 152 0.41 -0.30 8.88
N GLY A 153 -0.75 -0.92 9.04
CA GLY A 153 -2.05 -0.24 9.18
C GLY A 153 -2.58 -0.23 10.63
N ALA A 154 -1.83 -0.75 11.58
CA ALA A 154 -2.25 -0.92 12.98
C ALA A 154 -1.87 0.29 13.86
#